data_e06ee7dfdc104862c248cdb2a2050c2d
#
_entry.id   e06ee7dfdc104862c248cdb2a2050c2d
#
_cell.length_a   1.000
_cell.length_b   1.000
_cell.length_c   1.000
_cell.angle_alpha   90.00
_cell.angle_beta   90.00
_cell.angle_gamma   90.00
#
_symmetry.space_group_name_H-M   'P 1'
#
loop_
_entity.id
_entity.type
_entity.pdbx_description
1 polymer ?
#
loop_
_entity_poly.entity_id
_entity_poly.type
_entity_poly.pdbx_seq_one_letter_code
_entity_poly.pdbx_strand_id
1 'polypeptide(L)'
;MIDVYLLSGFLGSGKTSLLVNLISQLKEQGKKPAIFMNEFGSISVDSDTVGKEKDIPLKELLNGCICCTGSEKTEAQLQGLLEENNDIDVILIETTGAAHPVEALDSVYSPLFAERLQIRGIVTVADAKRWLERDKMSPQVRSLFMEQIRHAHVLLANKMDLLTESELATVSMELSNFNNSAPIIQTTNADISFSFIEKVLSNAQNMTGTSIVSGRNLPLSSKLITFDKPVDKDEFEEWVKSLPDTVYRMKGYVPVRGIPNPFLFQYAYGMVNWLPEYVKMEPKLVIIGEGINEIEYKEY
;
A
#
# COMPACT_ATOMS: atom_id res chain seq x y z
N MET A 1 10.04 14.91 0.37
CA MET A 1 9.55 13.52 0.37
C MET A 1 8.20 13.53 -0.31
N ILE A 2 7.94 12.63 -1.27
CA ILE A 2 6.71 12.59 -2.07
C ILE A 2 5.69 11.72 -1.35
N ASP A 3 4.47 12.23 -1.18
CA ASP A 3 3.40 11.49 -0.51
C ASP A 3 2.79 10.43 -1.44
N VAL A 4 2.66 9.20 -0.95
CA VAL A 4 2.12 8.07 -1.73
C VAL A 4 0.84 7.55 -1.07
N TYR A 5 -0.22 7.44 -1.86
CA TYR A 5 -1.50 6.87 -1.46
C TYR A 5 -1.82 5.65 -2.32
N LEU A 6 -2.08 4.52 -1.67
CA LEU A 6 -2.49 3.30 -2.35
C LEU A 6 -4.02 3.24 -2.41
N LEU A 7 -4.57 3.16 -3.61
CA LEU A 7 -6.00 2.99 -3.85
C LEU A 7 -6.29 1.52 -4.08
N SER A 8 -6.94 0.89 -3.12
CA SER A 8 -7.27 -0.54 -3.10
C SER A 8 -8.77 -0.77 -3.17
N GLY A 9 -9.16 -2.01 -3.42
CA GLY A 9 -10.55 -2.44 -3.46
C GLY A 9 -10.84 -3.39 -4.61
N PHE A 10 -11.90 -4.16 -4.50
CA PHE A 10 -12.24 -5.20 -5.45
C PHE A 10 -12.68 -4.62 -6.81
N LEU A 11 -12.72 -5.50 -7.83
CA LEU A 11 -13.17 -5.12 -9.18
C LEU A 11 -14.55 -4.45 -9.16
N GLY A 12 -14.65 -3.29 -9.85
CA GLY A 12 -15.89 -2.52 -9.94
C GLY A 12 -16.34 -1.81 -8.67
N SER A 13 -15.49 -1.72 -7.62
CA SER A 13 -15.83 -1.02 -6.37
C SER A 13 -15.89 0.51 -6.53
N GLY A 14 -15.19 1.09 -7.51
CA GLY A 14 -15.12 2.53 -7.74
C GLY A 14 -13.74 3.15 -7.52
N LYS A 15 -12.65 2.35 -7.57
CA LYS A 15 -11.27 2.85 -7.44
C LYS A 15 -10.92 3.93 -8.45
N THR A 16 -11.21 3.68 -9.73
CA THR A 16 -10.97 4.65 -10.81
C THR A 16 -11.77 5.93 -10.63
N SER A 17 -13.02 5.84 -10.13
CA SER A 17 -13.81 7.02 -9.80
C SER A 17 -13.16 7.82 -8.67
N LEU A 18 -12.67 7.13 -7.62
CA LEU A 18 -11.89 7.77 -6.55
C LEU A 18 -10.64 8.44 -7.10
N LEU A 19 -9.87 7.74 -7.93
CA LEU A 19 -8.65 8.27 -8.54
C LEU A 19 -8.92 9.59 -9.29
N VAL A 20 -9.92 9.61 -10.16
CA VAL A 20 -10.30 10.81 -10.93
C VAL A 20 -10.71 11.96 -10.02
N ASN A 21 -11.54 11.68 -8.99
CA ASN A 21 -11.94 12.68 -8.01
C ASN A 21 -10.75 13.28 -7.25
N LEU A 22 -9.80 12.43 -6.82
CA LEU A 22 -8.61 12.88 -6.08
C LEU A 22 -7.66 13.71 -6.95
N ILE A 23 -7.48 13.32 -8.22
CA ILE A 23 -6.64 14.07 -9.17
C ILE A 23 -7.17 15.51 -9.35
N SER A 24 -8.47 15.66 -9.58
CA SER A 24 -9.09 16.96 -9.74
C SER A 24 -8.85 17.86 -8.52
N GLN A 25 -9.09 17.33 -7.33
CA GLN A 25 -8.91 18.05 -6.07
C GLN A 25 -7.44 18.42 -5.80
N LEU A 26 -6.49 17.51 -6.10
CA LEU A 26 -5.06 17.80 -5.95
C LEU A 26 -4.61 18.95 -6.85
N LYS A 27 -5.07 18.97 -8.10
CA LYS A 27 -4.79 20.08 -9.04
C LYS A 27 -5.38 21.41 -8.57
N GLU A 28 -6.63 21.39 -8.09
CA GLU A 28 -7.28 22.57 -7.52
C GLU A 28 -6.50 23.15 -6.32
N GLN A 29 -5.80 22.28 -5.58
CA GLN A 29 -4.91 22.67 -4.48
C GLN A 29 -3.51 23.10 -4.95
N GLY A 30 -3.25 23.11 -6.27
CA GLY A 30 -1.95 23.44 -6.85
C GLY A 30 -0.88 22.37 -6.65
N LYS A 31 -1.24 21.18 -6.22
CA LYS A 31 -0.34 20.03 -6.11
C LYS A 31 -0.13 19.38 -7.48
N LYS A 32 1.02 18.75 -7.67
CA LYS A 32 1.38 18.02 -8.90
C LYS A 32 1.25 16.51 -8.65
N PRO A 33 0.10 15.90 -8.96
CA PRO A 33 -0.09 14.48 -8.82
C PRO A 33 0.60 13.71 -9.95
N ALA A 34 1.15 12.54 -9.63
CA ALA A 34 1.49 11.51 -10.59
C ALA A 34 0.64 10.26 -10.34
N ILE A 35 0.40 9.50 -11.39
CA ILE A 35 -0.43 8.30 -11.34
C ILE A 35 0.44 7.10 -11.69
N PHE A 36 0.33 6.08 -10.88
CA PHE A 36 0.92 4.78 -11.13
C PHE A 36 -0.17 3.72 -11.14
N MET A 37 -0.46 3.16 -12.29
CA MET A 37 -1.58 2.24 -12.49
C MET A 37 -1.11 0.84 -12.82
N ASN A 38 -1.85 -0.12 -12.30
CA ASN A 38 -1.53 -1.54 -12.39
C ASN A 38 -2.55 -2.37 -13.19
N GLU A 39 -3.37 -1.77 -14.02
CA GLU A 39 -4.39 -2.53 -14.75
C GLU A 39 -4.40 -2.27 -16.25
N PHE A 40 -4.37 -3.39 -17.00
CA PHE A 40 -4.66 -3.41 -18.43
C PHE A 40 -6.18 -3.43 -18.63
N GLY A 41 -6.74 -2.44 -19.26
CA GLY A 41 -8.02 -2.60 -19.96
C GLY A 41 -9.22 -1.79 -19.50
N SER A 42 -9.22 -1.12 -18.36
CA SER A 42 -10.38 -0.31 -17.95
C SER A 42 -10.31 1.16 -18.34
N ILE A 43 -9.13 1.66 -18.71
CA ILE A 43 -8.96 3.07 -19.09
C ILE A 43 -9.37 3.34 -20.56
N SER A 44 -9.56 2.33 -21.39
CA SER A 44 -9.99 2.53 -22.79
C SER A 44 -11.37 3.19 -22.92
N VAL A 45 -12.17 3.20 -21.84
CA VAL A 45 -13.48 3.90 -21.80
C VAL A 45 -13.37 5.23 -21.05
N ASP A 46 -12.49 5.35 -20.05
CA ASP A 46 -12.33 6.53 -19.22
C ASP A 46 -11.04 7.32 -19.49
N SER A 47 -10.14 6.82 -20.33
CA SER A 47 -8.95 7.53 -20.80
C SER A 47 -9.28 8.85 -21.48
N ASP A 48 -10.50 8.99 -21.99
CA ASP A 48 -11.02 10.27 -22.45
C ASP A 48 -11.20 11.30 -21.33
N THR A 49 -11.36 10.87 -20.08
CA THR A 49 -11.49 11.76 -18.92
C THR A 49 -10.13 12.05 -18.27
N VAL A 50 -9.29 11.05 -18.08
CA VAL A 50 -7.92 11.20 -17.58
C VAL A 50 -6.96 11.64 -18.71
N GLY A 51 -7.15 11.14 -19.92
CA GLY A 51 -6.32 11.44 -21.10
C GLY A 51 -6.56 12.82 -21.73
N LYS A 52 -7.63 13.55 -21.36
CA LYS A 52 -7.81 14.96 -21.73
C LYS A 52 -6.90 15.90 -20.94
N GLU A 53 -6.34 15.42 -19.83
CA GLU A 53 -5.41 16.17 -19.00
C GLU A 53 -3.97 15.78 -19.35
N LYS A 54 -3.46 16.34 -20.46
CA LYS A 54 -2.13 16.06 -21.05
C LYS A 54 -0.92 16.34 -20.12
N ASP A 55 -1.13 16.88 -18.93
CA ASP A 55 -0.07 17.37 -18.06
C ASP A 55 0.15 16.54 -16.80
N ILE A 56 -0.46 15.35 -16.68
CA ILE A 56 -0.23 14.47 -15.52
C ILE A 56 0.78 13.39 -15.90
N PRO A 57 1.90 13.24 -15.16
CA PRO A 57 2.80 12.11 -15.32
C PRO A 57 2.04 10.79 -15.05
N LEU A 58 1.85 10.00 -16.07
CA LEU A 58 1.19 8.71 -16.03
C LEU A 58 2.18 7.62 -16.40
N LYS A 59 2.38 6.65 -15.51
CA LYS A 59 3.05 5.39 -15.84
C LYS A 59 2.07 4.24 -15.70
N GLU A 60 1.82 3.58 -16.80
CA GLU A 60 1.06 2.33 -16.84
C GLU A 60 2.02 1.15 -16.75
N LEU A 61 1.68 0.17 -15.93
CA LEU A 61 2.38 -1.11 -15.91
C LEU A 61 2.01 -1.91 -17.15
N LEU A 62 2.83 -1.80 -18.20
CA LEU A 62 2.70 -2.60 -19.39
C LEU A 62 3.05 -4.07 -19.09
N ASN A 63 2.08 -4.97 -19.28
CA ASN A 63 2.23 -6.43 -19.20
C ASN A 63 2.33 -7.08 -17.81
N GLY A 64 1.53 -6.68 -16.86
CA GLY A 64 1.35 -7.48 -15.65
C GLY A 64 0.96 -6.69 -14.41
N CYS A 65 0.35 -7.36 -13.43
CA CYS A 65 0.02 -6.76 -12.16
C CYS A 65 1.25 -6.60 -11.26
N ILE A 66 1.24 -5.64 -10.32
CA ILE A 66 2.29 -5.44 -9.30
C ILE A 66 2.63 -6.76 -8.59
N CYS A 67 1.62 -7.62 -8.38
CA CYS A 67 1.78 -8.93 -7.77
C CYS A 67 2.36 -10.02 -8.71
N CYS A 68 2.22 -9.87 -10.05
CA CYS A 68 2.53 -10.94 -10.99
C CYS A 68 3.82 -10.74 -11.81
N THR A 69 4.29 -9.49 -11.99
CA THR A 69 5.47 -9.19 -12.84
C THR A 69 6.80 -9.10 -12.12
N GLY A 70 6.79 -9.28 -10.81
CA GLY A 70 7.96 -9.11 -9.95
C GLY A 70 8.18 -7.64 -9.55
N SER A 71 8.59 -7.44 -8.32
CA SER A 71 8.85 -6.12 -7.73
C SER A 71 9.87 -5.30 -8.51
N GLU A 72 10.85 -5.96 -9.17
CA GLU A 72 11.93 -5.30 -9.91
C GLU A 72 11.45 -4.44 -11.09
N LYS A 73 10.48 -4.94 -11.88
CA LYS A 73 9.94 -4.15 -13.00
C LYS A 73 9.15 -2.95 -12.52
N THR A 74 8.37 -3.14 -11.46
CA THR A 74 7.60 -2.06 -10.84
C THR A 74 8.53 -1.00 -10.24
N GLU A 75 9.61 -1.42 -9.58
CA GLU A 75 10.65 -0.53 -9.07
C GLU A 75 11.31 0.26 -10.19
N ALA A 76 11.71 -0.40 -11.28
CA ALA A 76 12.33 0.29 -12.42
C ALA A 76 11.40 1.33 -13.06
N GLN A 77 10.10 1.03 -13.16
CA GLN A 77 9.12 1.97 -13.70
C GLN A 77 8.83 3.15 -12.75
N LEU A 78 8.77 2.88 -11.45
CA LEU A 78 8.62 3.91 -10.43
C LEU A 78 9.85 4.82 -10.38
N GLN A 79 11.05 4.23 -10.49
CA GLN A 79 12.30 4.98 -10.61
C GLN A 79 12.28 5.89 -11.86
N GLY A 80 11.90 5.36 -13.02
CA GLY A 80 11.76 6.15 -14.24
C GLY A 80 10.77 7.30 -14.09
N LEU A 81 9.62 7.08 -13.44
CA LEU A 81 8.65 8.14 -13.14
C LEU A 81 9.27 9.27 -12.32
N LEU A 82 10.05 8.90 -11.29
CA LEU A 82 10.69 9.84 -10.38
C LEU A 82 11.89 10.58 -11.01
N GLU A 83 12.57 9.98 -11.98
CA GLU A 83 13.70 10.60 -12.69
C GLU A 83 13.22 11.54 -13.80
N GLU A 84 12.15 11.18 -14.50
CA GLU A 84 11.55 12.00 -15.56
C GLU A 84 10.80 13.21 -15.00
N ASN A 85 10.37 13.19 -13.74
CA ASN A 85 9.52 14.22 -13.14
C ASN A 85 10.02 14.61 -11.74
N ASN A 86 10.75 15.71 -11.65
CA ASN A 86 11.38 16.14 -10.39
C ASN A 86 10.45 16.96 -9.47
N ASP A 87 9.25 17.28 -9.91
CA ASP A 87 8.33 18.21 -9.25
C ASP A 87 7.01 17.57 -8.80
N ILE A 88 7.00 16.23 -8.66
CA ILE A 88 5.85 15.49 -8.15
C ILE A 88 5.70 15.73 -6.65
N ASP A 89 4.49 16.09 -6.21
CA ASP A 89 4.12 16.24 -4.80
C ASP A 89 3.45 14.99 -4.22
N VAL A 90 2.63 14.33 -5.05
CA VAL A 90 1.80 13.19 -4.64
C VAL A 90 1.80 12.12 -5.72
N ILE A 91 1.93 10.86 -5.31
CA ILE A 91 1.73 9.70 -6.18
C ILE A 91 0.47 8.94 -5.73
N LEU A 92 -0.47 8.79 -6.65
CA LEU A 92 -1.64 7.94 -6.47
C LEU A 92 -1.38 6.60 -7.17
N ILE A 93 -1.40 5.51 -6.41
CA ILE A 93 -1.19 4.15 -6.94
C ILE A 93 -2.53 3.43 -6.95
N GLU A 94 -3.08 3.17 -8.12
CA GLU A 94 -4.27 2.33 -8.25
C GLU A 94 -3.85 0.86 -8.44
N THR A 95 -4.32 -0.01 -7.54
CA THR A 95 -4.08 -1.45 -7.65
C THR A 95 -5.14 -2.13 -8.52
N THR A 96 -4.80 -3.28 -9.10
CA THR A 96 -5.83 -4.12 -9.71
C THR A 96 -6.85 -4.56 -8.67
N GLY A 97 -8.08 -4.80 -9.09
CA GLY A 97 -9.12 -5.30 -8.18
C GLY A 97 -8.83 -6.69 -7.59
N ALA A 98 -7.84 -7.39 -8.12
CA ALA A 98 -7.38 -8.69 -7.67
C ALA A 98 -6.04 -8.64 -6.89
N ALA A 99 -5.51 -7.44 -6.60
CA ALA A 99 -4.25 -7.30 -5.86
C ALA A 99 -4.44 -7.46 -4.36
N HIS A 100 -3.51 -8.20 -3.73
CA HIS A 100 -3.38 -8.21 -2.28
C HIS A 100 -2.70 -6.90 -1.81
N PRO A 101 -3.22 -6.18 -0.81
CA PRO A 101 -2.69 -4.87 -0.41
C PRO A 101 -1.21 -4.89 0.01
N VAL A 102 -0.78 -5.93 0.73
CA VAL A 102 0.61 -6.08 1.18
C VAL A 102 1.56 -6.26 -0.01
N GLU A 103 1.15 -7.08 -1.01
CA GLU A 103 1.97 -7.29 -2.21
C GLU A 103 2.08 -6.03 -3.07
N ALA A 104 1.00 -5.24 -3.13
CA ALA A 104 1.02 -3.98 -3.85
C ALA A 104 1.97 -2.96 -3.21
N LEU A 105 2.13 -3.00 -1.89
CA LEU A 105 3.06 -2.14 -1.17
C LEU A 105 4.53 -2.59 -1.30
N ASP A 106 4.79 -3.87 -1.53
CA ASP A 106 6.15 -4.43 -1.57
C ASP A 106 7.07 -3.71 -2.58
N SER A 107 6.51 -3.31 -3.72
CA SER A 107 7.25 -2.57 -4.75
C SER A 107 7.53 -1.12 -4.41
N VAL A 108 6.66 -0.50 -3.61
CA VAL A 108 6.77 0.90 -3.20
C VAL A 108 7.65 1.04 -1.96
N TYR A 109 7.59 0.08 -1.06
CA TYR A 109 8.44 -0.02 0.12
C TYR A 109 9.83 -0.59 -0.19
N SER A 110 10.37 -0.25 -1.35
CA SER A 110 11.75 -0.62 -1.68
C SER A 110 12.75 0.28 -0.95
N PRO A 111 13.90 -0.27 -0.51
CA PRO A 111 15.00 0.52 0.04
C PRO A 111 15.46 1.66 -0.88
N LEU A 112 15.29 1.48 -2.20
CA LEU A 112 15.64 2.48 -3.21
C LEU A 112 14.85 3.79 -3.09
N PHE A 113 13.64 3.71 -2.53
CA PHE A 113 12.72 4.85 -2.43
C PHE A 113 12.49 5.33 -1.01
N ALA A 114 13.06 4.67 -0.01
CA ALA A 114 12.77 4.93 1.40
C ALA A 114 13.00 6.38 1.85
N GLU A 115 13.93 7.11 1.19
CA GLU A 115 14.21 8.52 1.48
C GLU A 115 13.44 9.51 0.58
N ARG A 116 12.85 9.02 -0.51
CA ARG A 116 12.13 9.85 -1.49
C ARG A 116 10.63 9.80 -1.32
N LEU A 117 10.10 8.63 -0.95
CA LEU A 117 8.66 8.36 -0.86
C LEU A 117 8.22 8.20 0.59
N GLN A 118 7.08 8.78 0.91
CA GLN A 118 6.39 8.57 2.18
C GLN A 118 5.02 7.96 1.91
N ILE A 119 4.84 6.68 2.27
CA ILE A 119 3.54 6.05 2.13
C ILE A 119 2.63 6.56 3.24
N ARG A 120 1.57 7.24 2.85
CA ARG A 120 0.58 7.82 3.76
C ARG A 120 -0.42 6.77 4.23
N GLY A 121 -0.83 5.89 3.33
CA GLY A 121 -1.72 4.79 3.70
C GLY A 121 -2.47 4.17 2.51
N ILE A 122 -3.34 3.23 2.86
CA ILE A 122 -4.21 2.50 1.94
C ILE A 122 -5.63 3.04 2.08
N VAL A 123 -6.16 3.57 0.98
CA VAL A 123 -7.56 3.95 0.86
C VAL A 123 -8.28 2.84 0.10
N THR A 124 -9.13 2.09 0.79
CA THR A 124 -9.85 0.97 0.19
C THR A 124 -11.28 1.37 -0.15
N VAL A 125 -11.68 1.12 -1.38
CA VAL A 125 -13.07 1.28 -1.83
C VAL A 125 -13.77 -0.07 -1.79
N ALA A 126 -14.75 -0.22 -0.90
CA ALA A 126 -15.58 -1.41 -0.78
C ALA A 126 -16.97 -1.16 -1.38
N ASP A 127 -17.39 -2.02 -2.31
CA ASP A 127 -18.77 -2.05 -2.81
C ASP A 127 -19.67 -2.58 -1.70
N ALA A 128 -20.53 -1.72 -1.17
CA ALA A 128 -21.38 -2.01 -0.04
C ALA A 128 -22.41 -3.14 -0.32
N LYS A 129 -22.95 -3.19 -1.54
CA LYS A 129 -23.85 -4.29 -1.94
C LYS A 129 -23.11 -5.61 -2.03
N ARG A 130 -21.89 -5.59 -2.55
CA ARG A 130 -21.03 -6.78 -2.63
C ARG A 130 -20.61 -7.28 -1.24
N TRP A 131 -20.45 -6.37 -0.26
CA TRP A 131 -20.23 -6.76 1.13
C TRP A 131 -21.38 -7.61 1.68
N LEU A 132 -22.62 -7.23 1.44
CA LEU A 132 -23.81 -8.01 1.84
C LEU A 132 -23.88 -9.38 1.14
N GLU A 133 -23.37 -9.46 -0.07
CA GLU A 133 -23.37 -10.68 -0.87
C GLU A 133 -22.09 -11.51 -0.77
N ARG A 134 -21.15 -11.16 0.13
CA ARG A 134 -19.82 -11.79 0.23
C ARG A 134 -19.86 -13.31 0.44
N ASP A 135 -20.91 -13.83 1.06
CA ASP A 135 -21.06 -15.28 1.28
C ASP A 135 -21.36 -16.07 -0.01
N LYS A 136 -21.75 -15.38 -1.08
CA LYS A 136 -21.96 -15.96 -2.43
C LYS A 136 -20.66 -16.04 -3.22
N MET A 137 -19.57 -15.42 -2.76
CA MET A 137 -18.27 -15.45 -3.43
C MET A 137 -17.58 -16.81 -3.27
N SER A 138 -16.69 -17.15 -4.22
CA SER A 138 -15.78 -18.28 -4.02
C SER A 138 -14.85 -17.99 -2.83
N PRO A 139 -14.37 -19.02 -2.11
CA PRO A 139 -13.51 -18.83 -0.92
C PRO A 139 -12.28 -17.94 -1.20
N GLN A 140 -11.65 -18.10 -2.35
CA GLN A 140 -10.46 -17.33 -2.72
C GLN A 140 -10.78 -15.85 -2.95
N VAL A 141 -11.87 -15.57 -3.68
CA VAL A 141 -12.33 -14.21 -3.96
C VAL A 141 -12.76 -13.53 -2.67
N ARG A 142 -13.51 -14.24 -1.82
CA ARG A 142 -13.94 -13.73 -0.51
C ARG A 142 -12.73 -13.41 0.37
N SER A 143 -11.76 -14.30 0.46
CA SER A 143 -10.54 -14.08 1.24
C SER A 143 -9.83 -12.79 0.80
N LEU A 144 -9.59 -12.62 -0.49
CA LEU A 144 -8.97 -11.43 -1.03
C LEU A 144 -9.78 -10.16 -0.73
N PHE A 145 -11.09 -10.19 -0.94
CA PHE A 145 -11.99 -9.08 -0.64
C PHE A 145 -11.92 -8.68 0.85
N MET A 146 -11.89 -9.67 1.74
CA MET A 146 -11.75 -9.45 3.18
C MET A 146 -10.39 -8.85 3.53
N GLU A 147 -9.28 -9.34 2.93
CA GLU A 147 -7.95 -8.79 3.18
C GLU A 147 -7.81 -7.34 2.68
N GLN A 148 -8.43 -6.98 1.55
CA GLN A 148 -8.46 -5.59 1.09
C GLN A 148 -9.15 -4.66 2.09
N ILE A 149 -10.22 -5.11 2.73
CA ILE A 149 -10.94 -4.34 3.75
C ILE A 149 -10.16 -4.32 5.07
N ARG A 150 -9.55 -5.44 5.48
CA ARG A 150 -8.77 -5.56 6.71
C ARG A 150 -7.60 -4.58 6.75
N HIS A 151 -6.85 -4.48 5.65
CA HIS A 151 -5.66 -3.64 5.57
C HIS A 151 -5.94 -2.18 5.18
N ALA A 152 -7.21 -1.77 5.09
CA ALA A 152 -7.56 -0.38 4.84
C ALA A 152 -7.14 0.52 6.01
N HIS A 153 -6.54 1.66 5.70
CA HIS A 153 -6.31 2.77 6.64
C HIS A 153 -7.48 3.77 6.61
N VAL A 154 -8.15 3.88 5.46
CA VAL A 154 -9.42 4.56 5.26
C VAL A 154 -10.28 3.65 4.41
N LEU A 155 -11.50 3.38 4.85
CA LEU A 155 -12.44 2.52 4.16
C LEU A 155 -13.64 3.32 3.63
N LEU A 156 -13.78 3.36 2.30
CA LEU A 156 -14.93 3.94 1.64
C LEU A 156 -15.97 2.84 1.39
N ALA A 157 -17.07 2.86 2.13
CA ALA A 157 -18.24 2.05 1.81
C ALA A 157 -18.99 2.75 0.67
N ASN A 158 -18.74 2.29 -0.56
CA ASN A 158 -19.24 2.94 -1.77
C ASN A 158 -20.50 2.29 -2.31
N LYS A 159 -21.23 3.01 -3.17
CA LYS A 159 -22.51 2.62 -3.77
C LYS A 159 -23.62 2.47 -2.72
N MET A 160 -23.57 3.31 -1.70
CA MET A 160 -24.56 3.31 -0.62
C MET A 160 -25.96 3.68 -1.12
N ASP A 161 -26.05 4.39 -2.24
CA ASP A 161 -27.29 4.73 -2.95
C ASP A 161 -28.07 3.51 -3.48
N LEU A 162 -27.41 2.35 -3.58
CA LEU A 162 -28.04 1.10 -4.03
C LEU A 162 -28.66 0.27 -2.89
N LEU A 163 -28.57 0.74 -1.65
CA LEU A 163 -28.97 0.01 -0.46
C LEU A 163 -30.21 0.62 0.19
N THR A 164 -31.00 -0.22 0.82
CA THR A 164 -32.08 0.20 1.72
C THR A 164 -31.53 0.70 3.05
N GLU A 165 -32.30 1.45 3.82
CA GLU A 165 -31.90 1.95 5.14
C GLU A 165 -31.43 0.82 6.10
N SER A 166 -32.12 -0.31 6.08
CA SER A 166 -31.74 -1.47 6.89
C SER A 166 -30.40 -2.06 6.46
N GLU A 167 -30.16 -2.16 5.15
CA GLU A 167 -28.89 -2.64 4.60
C GLU A 167 -27.74 -1.68 4.89
N LEU A 168 -27.98 -0.35 4.83
CA LEU A 168 -27.03 0.70 5.20
C LEU A 168 -26.54 0.52 6.65
N ALA A 169 -27.47 0.33 7.58
CA ALA A 169 -27.14 0.11 8.98
C ALA A 169 -26.31 -1.18 9.17
N THR A 170 -26.73 -2.27 8.49
CA THR A 170 -26.04 -3.56 8.55
C THR A 170 -24.62 -3.46 8.03
N VAL A 171 -24.41 -2.89 6.84
CA VAL A 171 -23.09 -2.71 6.24
C VAL A 171 -22.18 -1.90 7.15
N SER A 172 -22.68 -0.77 7.67
CA SER A 172 -21.88 0.11 8.53
C SER A 172 -21.44 -0.59 9.82
N MET A 173 -22.34 -1.32 10.45
CA MET A 173 -22.05 -2.07 11.67
C MET A 173 -21.07 -3.21 11.41
N GLU A 174 -21.31 -4.01 10.37
CA GLU A 174 -20.45 -5.16 10.06
C GLU A 174 -19.04 -4.75 9.63
N LEU A 175 -18.90 -3.72 8.78
CA LEU A 175 -17.60 -3.20 8.38
C LEU A 175 -16.83 -2.63 9.58
N SER A 176 -17.50 -1.90 10.49
CA SER A 176 -16.89 -1.36 11.71
C SER A 176 -16.42 -2.45 12.67
N ASN A 177 -17.15 -3.57 12.73
CA ASN A 177 -16.72 -4.71 13.51
C ASN A 177 -15.56 -5.47 12.85
N PHE A 178 -15.52 -5.49 11.53
CA PHE A 178 -14.49 -6.21 10.78
C PHE A 178 -13.17 -5.46 10.71
N ASN A 179 -13.20 -4.15 10.41
CA ASN A 179 -12.04 -3.28 10.52
C ASN A 179 -12.33 -2.16 11.52
N ASN A 180 -11.88 -2.36 12.75
CA ASN A 180 -12.12 -1.44 13.86
C ASN A 180 -11.07 -0.33 13.99
N SER A 181 -10.06 -0.31 13.13
CA SER A 181 -8.99 0.69 13.11
C SER A 181 -9.22 1.78 12.06
N ALA A 182 -9.75 1.42 10.89
CA ALA A 182 -10.00 2.37 9.81
C ALA A 182 -11.31 3.14 10.02
N PRO A 183 -11.34 4.45 9.86
CA PRO A 183 -12.59 5.18 9.71
C PRO A 183 -13.33 4.70 8.47
N ILE A 184 -14.63 4.47 8.61
CA ILE A 184 -15.51 4.04 7.54
C ILE A 184 -16.35 5.22 7.09
N ILE A 185 -16.25 5.56 5.81
CA ILE A 185 -16.94 6.68 5.20
C ILE A 185 -17.93 6.12 4.17
N GLN A 186 -19.18 6.48 4.34
CA GLN A 186 -20.23 6.16 3.39
C GLN A 186 -20.13 7.09 2.18
N THR A 187 -20.09 6.53 0.97
CA THR A 187 -19.96 7.31 -0.25
C THR A 187 -20.86 6.79 -1.37
N THR A 188 -21.13 7.68 -2.30
CA THR A 188 -21.70 7.38 -3.62
C THR A 188 -20.72 7.90 -4.65
N ASN A 189 -20.40 7.11 -5.69
CA ASN A 189 -19.39 7.41 -6.70
C ASN A 189 -17.99 7.67 -6.15
N ALA A 190 -17.68 7.11 -4.98
CA ALA A 190 -16.43 7.32 -4.25
C ALA A 190 -16.09 8.81 -4.03
N ASP A 191 -17.12 9.65 -3.86
CA ASP A 191 -16.96 11.07 -3.60
C ASP A 191 -16.52 11.32 -2.17
N ILE A 192 -15.31 11.85 -2.04
CA ILE A 192 -14.67 12.19 -0.76
C ILE A 192 -13.66 13.31 -0.96
N SER A 193 -13.52 14.16 0.05
CA SER A 193 -12.48 15.20 0.07
C SER A 193 -11.10 14.61 0.28
N PHE A 194 -10.12 14.98 -0.57
CA PHE A 194 -8.72 14.62 -0.38
C PHE A 194 -8.18 15.14 0.96
N SER A 195 -8.52 16.36 1.34
CA SER A 195 -8.10 16.95 2.62
C SER A 195 -8.61 16.15 3.82
N PHE A 196 -9.76 15.49 3.71
CA PHE A 196 -10.25 14.60 4.76
C PHE A 196 -9.40 13.34 4.86
N ILE A 197 -9.07 12.69 3.73
CA ILE A 197 -8.18 11.52 3.69
C ILE A 197 -6.83 11.87 4.31
N GLU A 198 -6.23 12.97 3.87
CA GLU A 198 -4.93 13.47 4.36
C GLU A 198 -4.94 13.67 5.88
N LYS A 199 -5.98 14.34 6.40
CA LYS A 199 -6.14 14.59 7.84
C LYS A 199 -6.29 13.28 8.64
N VAL A 200 -7.08 12.35 8.16
CA VAL A 200 -7.30 11.06 8.83
C VAL A 200 -6.01 10.26 8.90
N LEU A 201 -5.29 10.16 7.79
CA LEU A 201 -4.04 9.40 7.71
C LEU A 201 -2.91 10.06 8.52
N SER A 202 -2.83 11.39 8.55
CA SER A 202 -1.85 12.12 9.37
C SER A 202 -2.12 11.92 10.87
N ASN A 203 -3.37 11.92 11.30
CA ASN A 203 -3.74 11.67 12.69
C ASN A 203 -3.41 10.23 13.12
N ALA A 204 -3.64 9.25 12.24
CA ALA A 204 -3.33 7.85 12.53
C ALA A 204 -1.82 7.63 12.73
N GLN A 205 -0.97 8.28 11.95
CA GLN A 205 0.49 8.23 12.11
C GLN A 205 0.97 8.84 13.43
N ASN A 206 0.32 9.91 13.90
CA ASN A 206 0.67 10.56 15.16
C ASN A 206 0.21 9.77 16.41
N MET A 207 -0.79 8.90 16.28
CA MET A 207 -1.32 8.10 17.40
C MET A 207 -0.52 6.81 17.65
N THR A 208 0.38 6.39 16.79
CA THR A 208 1.21 5.19 16.96
C THR A 208 2.27 5.33 18.09
N GLY A 209 2.40 6.50 18.71
CA GLY A 209 3.32 6.78 19.82
C GLY A 209 2.76 6.53 21.23
N THR A 210 1.46 6.31 21.42
CA THR A 210 0.87 6.18 22.77
C THR A 210 -0.38 5.29 22.76
N SER A 211 -0.29 4.20 23.51
CA SER A 211 -1.37 3.33 23.97
C SER A 211 -1.83 2.24 22.99
N ILE A 212 -1.34 1.03 23.25
CA ILE A 212 -1.96 -0.21 22.79
C ILE A 212 -3.33 -0.31 23.45
N VAL A 213 -4.38 0.08 22.73
CA VAL A 213 -5.75 -0.28 23.11
C VAL A 213 -5.95 -1.71 22.64
N SER A 214 -5.92 -2.67 23.57
CA SER A 214 -6.13 -4.08 23.29
C SER A 214 -7.48 -4.27 22.54
N GLY A 215 -7.42 -4.92 21.37
CA GLY A 215 -8.59 -5.26 20.55
C GLY A 215 -8.75 -4.45 19.27
N ARG A 216 -7.85 -3.53 18.93
CA ARG A 216 -7.81 -2.89 17.60
C ARG A 216 -6.83 -3.60 16.69
N ASN A 217 -7.20 -3.80 15.44
CA ASN A 217 -6.26 -4.21 14.41
C ASN A 217 -5.20 -3.09 14.27
N LEU A 218 -3.94 -3.48 14.27
CA LEU A 218 -2.87 -2.51 14.05
C LEU A 218 -2.79 -2.22 12.55
N PRO A 219 -2.63 -0.94 12.15
CA PRO A 219 -2.53 -0.62 10.73
C PRO A 219 -1.25 -1.20 10.13
N LEU A 220 -1.34 -1.61 8.88
CA LEU A 220 -0.19 -2.02 8.09
C LEU A 220 0.77 -0.82 7.97
N SER A 221 2.01 -1.02 8.32
CA SER A 221 3.03 0.03 8.32
C SER A 221 4.35 -0.48 7.77
N SER A 222 5.30 0.43 7.59
CA SER A 222 6.68 0.08 7.24
C SER A 222 7.66 0.69 8.21
N LYS A 223 8.79 0.01 8.36
CA LYS A 223 9.93 0.48 9.13
C LYS A 223 11.21 0.31 8.34
N LEU A 224 12.03 1.35 8.31
CA LEU A 224 13.37 1.32 7.73
C LEU A 224 14.38 1.01 8.83
N ILE A 225 15.24 0.04 8.59
CA ILE A 225 16.43 -0.26 9.37
C ILE A 225 17.66 0.07 8.52
N THR A 226 18.60 0.81 9.07
CA THR A 226 19.91 1.08 8.48
C THR A 226 20.95 0.30 9.25
N PHE A 227 22.00 -0.15 8.56
CA PHE A 227 23.10 -0.91 9.15
C PHE A 227 24.37 -0.07 9.14
N ASP A 228 24.90 0.21 10.32
CA ASP A 228 26.21 0.90 10.45
C ASP A 228 27.38 -0.07 10.28
N LYS A 229 27.16 -1.36 10.54
CA LYS A 229 28.17 -2.42 10.44
C LYS A 229 27.61 -3.68 9.77
N PRO A 230 28.51 -4.52 9.19
CA PRO A 230 28.11 -5.82 8.68
C PRO A 230 27.61 -6.75 9.79
N VAL A 231 26.50 -7.44 9.53
CA VAL A 231 25.87 -8.38 10.45
C VAL A 231 26.53 -9.77 10.35
N ASP A 232 26.41 -10.58 11.39
CA ASP A 232 26.59 -12.01 11.30
C ASP A 232 25.33 -12.62 10.66
N LYS A 233 25.50 -13.47 9.66
CA LYS A 233 24.39 -14.00 8.89
C LYS A 233 23.48 -14.90 9.71
N ASP A 234 24.06 -15.76 10.54
CA ASP A 234 23.30 -16.73 11.33
C ASP A 234 22.54 -16.00 12.45
N GLU A 235 23.16 -15.05 13.14
CA GLU A 235 22.52 -14.20 14.15
C GLU A 235 21.37 -13.38 13.56
N PHE A 236 21.56 -12.85 12.36
CA PHE A 236 20.52 -12.11 11.66
C PHE A 236 19.31 -13.00 11.30
N GLU A 237 19.56 -14.21 10.79
CA GLU A 237 18.48 -15.18 10.50
C GLU A 237 17.75 -15.64 11.76
N GLU A 238 18.43 -15.76 12.90
CA GLU A 238 17.79 -16.04 14.17
C GLU A 238 16.90 -14.89 14.64
N TRP A 239 17.37 -13.66 14.49
CA TRP A 239 16.55 -12.48 14.75
C TRP A 239 15.31 -12.47 13.85
N VAL A 240 15.45 -12.72 12.55
CA VAL A 240 14.31 -12.80 11.61
C VAL A 240 13.30 -13.87 12.06
N LYS A 241 13.76 -15.04 12.49
CA LYS A 241 12.89 -16.11 13.01
C LYS A 241 12.17 -15.75 14.32
N SER A 242 12.72 -14.81 15.08
CA SER A 242 12.13 -14.34 16.35
C SER A 242 11.05 -13.28 16.16
N LEU A 243 10.90 -12.76 14.93
CA LEU A 243 9.91 -11.73 14.64
C LEU A 243 8.47 -12.30 14.73
N PRO A 244 7.50 -11.46 15.12
CA PRO A 244 6.11 -11.88 15.18
C PRO A 244 5.54 -12.17 13.79
N ASP A 245 4.52 -13.03 13.73
CA ASP A 245 3.81 -13.38 12.47
C ASP A 245 3.14 -12.18 11.78
N THR A 246 3.06 -11.04 12.47
CA THR A 246 2.57 -9.78 11.93
C THR A 246 3.58 -9.07 11.02
N VAL A 247 4.81 -9.59 10.92
CA VAL A 247 5.79 -9.19 9.90
C VAL A 247 5.53 -9.97 8.63
N TYR A 248 5.06 -9.29 7.60
CA TYR A 248 4.65 -9.93 6.35
C TYR A 248 5.74 -9.96 5.29
N ARG A 249 6.51 -8.86 5.18
CA ARG A 249 7.55 -8.69 4.17
C ARG A 249 8.76 -7.96 4.74
N MET A 250 9.93 -8.34 4.24
CA MET A 250 11.16 -7.56 4.42
C MET A 250 11.93 -7.57 3.11
N LYS A 251 12.50 -6.43 2.74
CA LYS A 251 13.32 -6.31 1.55
C LYS A 251 14.42 -5.27 1.78
N GLY A 252 15.65 -5.62 1.44
CA GLY A 252 16.75 -4.68 1.62
C GLY A 252 18.11 -5.23 1.33
N TYR A 253 19.09 -4.37 1.45
CA TYR A 253 20.50 -4.67 1.25
C TYR A 253 21.17 -4.86 2.61
N VAL A 254 21.44 -6.12 2.96
CA VAL A 254 22.01 -6.49 4.26
C VAL A 254 23.51 -6.77 4.09
N PRO A 255 24.38 -6.00 4.77
CA PRO A 255 25.82 -6.21 4.72
C PRO A 255 26.18 -7.39 5.62
N VAL A 256 26.90 -8.38 5.09
CA VAL A 256 27.29 -9.57 5.83
C VAL A 256 28.80 -9.53 6.12
N ARG A 257 29.18 -9.90 7.34
CA ARG A 257 30.58 -9.92 7.80
C ARG A 257 31.47 -10.76 6.88
N GLY A 258 32.57 -10.18 6.42
CA GLY A 258 33.53 -10.86 5.54
C GLY A 258 33.17 -10.86 4.05
N ILE A 259 32.05 -10.23 3.66
CA ILE A 259 31.62 -10.15 2.27
C ILE A 259 31.61 -8.68 1.82
N PRO A 260 32.26 -8.34 0.67
CA PRO A 260 32.46 -6.94 0.26
C PRO A 260 31.16 -6.21 -0.11
N ASN A 261 30.23 -6.91 -0.77
CA ASN A 261 28.96 -6.36 -1.20
C ASN A 261 27.82 -6.90 -0.34
N PRO A 262 26.75 -6.11 -0.11
CA PRO A 262 25.60 -6.59 0.63
C PRO A 262 24.85 -7.67 -0.17
N PHE A 263 24.01 -8.43 0.52
CA PHE A 263 23.03 -9.28 -0.12
C PHE A 263 21.69 -8.53 -0.27
N LEU A 264 21.02 -8.75 -1.37
CA LEU A 264 19.59 -8.47 -1.43
C LEU A 264 18.86 -9.53 -0.60
N PHE A 265 18.41 -9.11 0.56
CA PHE A 265 17.63 -9.93 1.47
C PHE A 265 16.15 -9.74 1.20
N GLN A 266 15.42 -10.84 1.15
CA GLN A 266 13.96 -10.86 1.00
C GLN A 266 13.35 -11.84 1.99
N TYR A 267 12.27 -11.40 2.64
CA TYR A 267 11.46 -12.24 3.52
C TYR A 267 10.00 -12.10 3.13
N ALA A 268 9.30 -13.21 3.06
CA ALA A 268 7.88 -13.25 2.79
C ALA A 268 7.22 -14.37 3.60
N TYR A 269 6.37 -14.03 4.55
CA TYR A 269 5.57 -14.99 5.32
C TYR A 269 6.38 -16.21 5.84
N GLY A 270 7.51 -15.96 6.48
CA GLY A 270 8.39 -17.01 7.02
C GLY A 270 9.45 -17.56 6.06
N MET A 271 9.40 -17.19 4.78
CA MET A 271 10.40 -17.61 3.79
C MET A 271 11.50 -16.56 3.63
N VAL A 272 12.73 -16.97 3.76
CA VAL A 272 13.94 -16.15 3.62
C VAL A 272 14.63 -16.43 2.29
N ASN A 273 15.07 -15.39 1.60
CA ASN A 273 15.87 -15.50 0.40
C ASN A 273 17.04 -14.50 0.46
N TRP A 274 18.24 -14.97 0.12
CA TRP A 274 19.47 -14.19 0.05
C TRP A 274 20.03 -14.25 -1.39
N LEU A 275 20.03 -13.11 -2.06
CA LEU A 275 20.56 -12.98 -3.41
C LEU A 275 21.86 -12.18 -3.36
N PRO A 276 22.97 -12.72 -3.88
CA PRO A 276 24.23 -11.97 -3.95
C PRO A 276 24.07 -10.71 -4.79
N GLU A 277 24.51 -9.58 -4.26
CA GLU A 277 24.55 -8.32 -5.01
C GLU A 277 25.98 -8.04 -5.46
N TYR A 278 26.13 -7.63 -6.71
CA TYR A 278 27.44 -7.37 -7.32
C TYR A 278 27.80 -5.89 -7.36
N VAL A 279 26.84 -5.03 -6.99
CA VAL A 279 26.99 -3.59 -6.94
C VAL A 279 26.96 -3.15 -5.48
N LYS A 280 27.73 -2.11 -5.15
CA LYS A 280 27.70 -1.53 -3.81
C LYS A 280 26.39 -0.77 -3.61
N MET A 281 25.53 -1.32 -2.77
CA MET A 281 24.25 -0.72 -2.40
C MET A 281 24.32 -0.19 -0.96
N GLU A 282 23.50 0.83 -0.65
CA GLU A 282 23.38 1.31 0.72
C GLU A 282 22.72 0.26 1.60
N PRO A 283 23.33 -0.06 2.77
CA PRO A 283 22.79 -1.06 3.68
C PRO A 283 21.50 -0.59 4.35
N LYS A 284 20.37 -0.99 3.80
CA LYS A 284 19.04 -0.60 4.26
C LYS A 284 18.08 -1.78 4.14
N LEU A 285 17.22 -1.96 5.13
CA LEU A 285 16.19 -3.00 5.16
C LEU A 285 14.84 -2.36 5.48
N VAL A 286 13.87 -2.58 4.62
CA VAL A 286 12.48 -2.18 4.85
C VAL A 286 11.70 -3.37 5.37
N ILE A 287 10.97 -3.18 6.46
CA ILE A 287 10.05 -4.15 7.05
C ILE A 287 8.63 -3.67 6.81
N ILE A 288 7.72 -4.57 6.42
CA ILE A 288 6.29 -4.30 6.25
C ILE A 288 5.52 -5.26 7.14
N GLY A 289 4.62 -4.71 7.96
CA GLY A 289 3.81 -5.50 8.87
C GLY A 289 2.86 -4.66 9.72
N GLU A 290 2.19 -5.31 10.64
CA GLU A 290 1.31 -4.69 11.62
C GLU A 290 2.01 -4.61 12.99
N GLY A 291 1.94 -3.44 13.64
CA GLY A 291 2.56 -3.25 14.97
C GLY A 291 4.09 -3.31 14.99
N ILE A 292 4.73 -3.04 13.85
CA ILE A 292 6.18 -3.20 13.67
C ILE A 292 7.02 -2.05 14.22
N ASN A 293 6.41 -0.99 14.76
CA ASN A 293 7.15 0.20 15.24
C ASN A 293 8.12 -0.12 16.38
N GLU A 294 7.82 -1.14 17.19
CA GLU A 294 8.64 -1.57 18.33
C GLU A 294 9.74 -2.58 17.93
N ILE A 295 9.73 -3.05 16.69
CA ILE A 295 10.76 -3.97 16.22
C ILE A 295 12.07 -3.23 16.08
N GLU A 296 13.08 -3.65 16.83
CA GLU A 296 14.45 -3.15 16.76
C GLU A 296 15.38 -4.29 16.34
N TYR A 297 16.30 -3.98 15.45
CA TYR A 297 17.48 -4.81 15.24
C TYR A 297 18.56 -4.32 16.19
N LYS A 298 18.95 -5.15 17.14
CA LYS A 298 20.09 -4.87 18.01
C LYS A 298 21.33 -5.51 17.40
N GLU A 299 22.25 -4.68 16.99
CA GLU A 299 23.60 -5.15 16.64
C GLU A 299 24.27 -5.65 17.93
N TYR A 300 24.63 -6.92 17.95
CA TYR A 300 25.45 -7.52 19.00
C TYR A 300 26.93 -7.47 18.66
#